data_59cd224bf684036f0d648febd8c18bbb
#
_entry.id   59cd224bf684036f0d648febd8c18bbb
#
_cell.length_a   1.000
_cell.length_b   1.000
_cell.length_c   1.000
_cell.angle_alpha   90.00
_cell.angle_beta   90.00
_cell.angle_gamma   90.00
#
_symmetry.space_group_name_H-M   'P 1'
#
loop_
_entity.id
_entity.type
_entity.pdbx_description
1 polymer ?
#
loop_
_entity_poly.entity_id
_entity_poly.type
_entity_poly.pdbx_seq_one_letter_code
_entity_poly.pdbx_strand_id
1 'polypeptide(L)'
;MTGSDLPDAVLARAVAVPLRRRILDLILTADHPVTVAELTDELGCNHNAVRQHLARLREAGLVAEMHEERVRPGRPRLLYTATVRPDPYARLARLLLAARRTGLSPRVTGRRTGRAVAASVGFEGVDALDALEADAARQGFSPRRVGRGPRVDLVLDTCPLADVAAEDPATVCALHRGLAEGLLAAVGGATVETFVANDPYRAGCRVGVRRTT
;
A
#
# COMPACT_ATOMS: atom_id res chain seq x y z
N MET A 1 -5.27 2.97 -22.65
CA MET A 1 -3.89 2.81 -23.12
C MET A 1 -3.02 3.45 -22.05
N THR A 2 -2.12 2.84 -21.34
CA THR A 2 -1.29 1.67 -21.52
C THR A 2 -0.82 1.18 -20.16
N GLY A 3 -1.22 -0.02 -19.73
CA GLY A 3 -0.49 -0.74 -18.70
C GLY A 3 0.88 -1.08 -19.29
N SER A 4 1.95 -0.71 -18.60
CA SER A 4 3.32 -1.02 -19.00
C SER A 4 3.54 -2.52 -18.81
N ASP A 5 3.31 -3.31 -19.84
CA ASP A 5 3.76 -4.71 -19.94
C ASP A 5 5.29 -4.73 -20.06
N LEU A 6 5.98 -4.56 -18.92
CA LEU A 6 7.38 -4.86 -18.84
C LEU A 6 7.55 -6.38 -18.97
N PRO A 7 8.43 -6.86 -19.88
CA PRO A 7 8.68 -8.29 -19.98
C PRO A 7 9.07 -8.85 -18.60
N ASP A 8 8.46 -9.94 -18.18
CA ASP A 8 8.71 -10.60 -16.88
C ASP A 8 10.20 -10.82 -16.60
N ALA A 9 11.00 -11.06 -17.63
CA ALA A 9 12.44 -11.21 -17.52
C ALA A 9 13.17 -9.93 -17.08
N VAL A 10 12.69 -8.74 -17.48
CA VAL A 10 13.28 -7.44 -17.08
C VAL A 10 12.95 -7.17 -15.62
N LEU A 11 11.71 -7.41 -15.22
CA LEU A 11 11.26 -7.28 -13.83
C LEU A 11 12.04 -8.24 -12.91
N ALA A 12 12.15 -9.52 -13.30
CA ALA A 12 12.86 -10.52 -12.53
C ALA A 12 14.35 -10.15 -12.31
N ARG A 13 15.03 -9.67 -13.35
CA ARG A 13 16.42 -9.21 -13.27
C ARG A 13 16.56 -7.94 -12.43
N ALA A 14 15.60 -7.02 -12.54
CA ALA A 14 15.61 -5.78 -11.77
C ALA A 14 15.52 -6.05 -10.27
N VAL A 15 14.75 -7.03 -9.83
CA VAL A 15 14.53 -7.35 -8.40
C VAL A 15 15.36 -8.54 -7.89
N ALA A 16 16.24 -9.13 -8.70
CA ALA A 16 17.07 -10.27 -8.32
C ALA A 16 18.08 -9.96 -7.20
N VAL A 17 18.54 -8.71 -7.09
CA VAL A 17 19.48 -8.28 -6.06
C VAL A 17 18.69 -7.92 -4.77
N PRO A 18 18.97 -8.58 -3.62
CA PRO A 18 18.19 -8.38 -2.40
C PRO A 18 18.09 -6.91 -1.94
N LEU A 19 19.20 -6.18 -1.98
CA LEU A 19 19.21 -4.76 -1.62
C LEU A 19 18.33 -3.91 -2.56
N ARG A 20 18.38 -4.18 -3.86
CA ARG A 20 17.56 -3.47 -4.84
C ARG A 20 16.07 -3.75 -4.66
N ARG A 21 15.72 -4.98 -4.32
CA ARG A 21 14.34 -5.35 -3.94
C ARG A 21 13.88 -4.59 -2.70
N ARG A 22 14.71 -4.53 -1.65
CA ARG A 22 14.38 -3.76 -0.43
C ARG A 22 14.19 -2.28 -0.71
N ILE A 23 15.03 -1.68 -1.56
CA ILE A 23 14.86 -0.29 -2.01
C ILE A 23 13.51 -0.11 -2.70
N LEU A 24 13.14 -0.99 -3.62
CA LEU A 24 11.85 -0.92 -4.31
C LEU A 24 10.68 -1.11 -3.34
N ASP A 25 10.78 -2.05 -2.40
CA ASP A 25 9.74 -2.30 -1.40
C ASP A 25 9.53 -1.06 -0.50
N LEU A 26 10.60 -0.37 -0.10
CA LEU A 26 10.52 0.90 0.66
C LEU A 26 9.82 2.00 -0.16
N ILE A 27 10.19 2.17 -1.42
CA ILE A 27 9.55 3.17 -2.31
C ILE A 27 8.07 2.84 -2.55
N LEU A 28 7.73 1.55 -2.70
CA LEU A 28 6.34 1.09 -2.90
C LEU A 28 5.46 1.28 -1.66
N THR A 29 6.06 1.27 -0.47
CA THR A 29 5.35 1.41 0.81
C THR A 29 5.33 2.84 1.34
N ALA A 30 6.19 3.71 0.81
CA ALA A 30 6.21 5.11 1.18
C ALA A 30 4.92 5.83 0.72
N ASP A 31 4.44 6.75 1.54
CA ASP A 31 3.29 7.63 1.26
C ASP A 31 3.70 8.94 0.57
N HIS A 32 5.01 9.17 0.44
CA HIS A 32 5.61 10.33 -0.20
C HIS A 32 6.79 9.91 -1.12
N PRO A 33 7.19 10.76 -2.07
CA PRO A 33 8.40 10.53 -2.84
C PRO A 33 9.63 10.54 -1.93
N VAL A 34 10.45 9.47 -1.96
CA VAL A 34 11.57 9.26 -1.05
C VAL A 34 12.88 9.81 -1.61
N THR A 35 13.77 10.24 -0.72
CA THR A 35 15.13 10.70 -1.04
C THR A 35 16.15 9.54 -0.92
N VAL A 36 17.33 9.73 -1.52
CA VAL A 36 18.47 8.81 -1.30
C VAL A 36 18.88 8.77 0.17
N ALA A 37 18.79 9.89 0.88
CA ALA A 37 19.16 9.97 2.30
C ALA A 37 18.25 9.08 3.15
N GLU A 38 16.93 9.20 3.01
CA GLU A 38 15.95 8.37 3.73
C GLU A 38 16.18 6.88 3.47
N LEU A 39 16.40 6.49 2.20
CA LEU A 39 16.70 5.10 1.86
C LEU A 39 18.03 4.61 2.47
N THR A 40 19.03 5.49 2.54
CA THR A 40 20.33 5.17 3.12
C THR A 40 20.23 4.96 4.63
N ASP A 41 19.49 5.83 5.31
CA ASP A 41 19.28 5.78 6.76
C ASP A 41 18.50 4.52 7.14
N GLU A 42 17.43 4.21 6.40
CA GLU A 42 16.59 3.02 6.66
C GLU A 42 17.33 1.70 6.39
N LEU A 43 18.19 1.67 5.37
CA LEU A 43 18.90 0.46 4.95
C LEU A 43 20.27 0.29 5.59
N GLY A 44 20.79 1.31 6.26
CA GLY A 44 22.14 1.31 6.84
C GLY A 44 23.25 1.08 5.82
N CYS A 45 23.07 1.57 4.57
CA CYS A 45 24.00 1.31 3.48
C CYS A 45 24.55 2.59 2.86
N ASN A 46 25.57 2.46 2.00
CA ASN A 46 26.25 3.60 1.39
C ASN A 46 25.35 4.30 0.34
N HIS A 47 25.33 5.64 0.33
CA HIS A 47 24.63 6.48 -0.64
C HIS A 47 24.89 6.10 -2.11
N ASN A 48 26.12 5.75 -2.46
CA ASN A 48 26.47 5.38 -3.82
C ASN A 48 25.84 4.04 -4.22
N ALA A 49 25.76 3.08 -3.29
CA ALA A 49 25.09 1.81 -3.53
C ALA A 49 23.60 2.01 -3.78
N VAL A 50 22.93 2.84 -2.95
CA VAL A 50 21.51 3.20 -3.14
C VAL A 50 21.30 3.83 -4.51
N ARG A 51 22.12 4.82 -4.90
CA ARG A 51 22.03 5.48 -6.22
C ARG A 51 22.18 4.53 -7.39
N GLN A 52 23.14 3.58 -7.31
CA GLN A 52 23.33 2.58 -8.36
C GLN A 52 22.10 1.66 -8.50
N HIS A 53 21.52 1.26 -7.39
CA HIS A 53 20.29 0.44 -7.40
C HIS A 53 19.08 1.21 -7.91
N LEU A 54 18.91 2.47 -7.53
CA LEU A 54 17.87 3.37 -8.05
C LEU A 54 18.01 3.59 -9.55
N ALA A 55 19.23 3.78 -10.07
CA ALA A 55 19.47 3.90 -11.51
C ALA A 55 19.00 2.63 -12.25
N ARG A 56 19.28 1.44 -11.73
CA ARG A 56 18.82 0.17 -12.32
C ARG A 56 17.31 -0.03 -12.24
N LEU A 57 16.69 0.39 -11.14
CA LEU A 57 15.23 0.37 -11.01
C LEU A 57 14.55 1.36 -11.98
N ARG A 58 15.16 2.52 -12.18
CA ARG A 58 14.69 3.52 -13.16
C ARG A 58 14.85 3.03 -14.60
N GLU A 59 16.01 2.47 -14.95
CA GLU A 59 16.23 1.84 -16.25
C GLU A 59 15.21 0.73 -16.56
N ALA A 60 14.81 -0.02 -15.54
CA ALA A 60 13.77 -1.03 -15.62
C ALA A 60 12.34 -0.44 -15.58
N GLY A 61 12.17 0.87 -15.51
CA GLY A 61 10.85 1.51 -15.46
C GLY A 61 10.06 1.26 -14.18
N LEU A 62 10.70 0.81 -13.09
CA LEU A 62 10.04 0.49 -11.82
C LEU A 62 9.97 1.69 -10.87
N VAL A 63 10.84 2.67 -11.07
CA VAL A 63 10.95 3.89 -10.27
C VAL A 63 11.07 5.09 -11.19
N ALA A 64 10.33 6.15 -10.90
CA ALA A 64 10.48 7.46 -11.51
C ALA A 64 11.33 8.37 -10.61
N GLU A 65 12.13 9.22 -11.23
CA GLU A 65 12.92 10.26 -10.61
C GLU A 65 12.27 11.61 -10.88
N MET A 66 12.13 12.44 -9.86
CA MET A 66 11.59 13.80 -9.95
C MET A 66 12.45 14.76 -9.13
N HIS A 67 12.39 16.04 -9.46
CA HIS A 67 13.04 17.09 -8.68
C HIS A 67 12.05 17.65 -7.67
N GLU A 68 12.53 17.89 -6.45
CA GLU A 68 11.77 18.64 -5.45
C GLU A 68 11.44 20.06 -5.97
N GLU A 69 10.19 20.50 -5.80
CA GLU A 69 9.82 21.88 -6.12
C GLU A 69 10.62 22.87 -5.26
N ARG A 70 11.18 23.89 -5.90
CA ARG A 70 12.04 24.87 -5.24
C ARG A 70 11.23 25.73 -4.27
N VAL A 71 11.43 25.53 -2.98
CA VAL A 71 10.91 26.41 -1.93
C VAL A 71 12.03 27.28 -1.32
N ARG A 72 13.32 26.90 -1.47
CA ARG A 72 14.48 27.60 -0.90
C ARG A 72 15.68 27.60 -1.87
N PRO A 73 16.63 28.56 -1.75
CA PRO A 73 17.89 28.54 -2.50
C PRO A 73 18.69 27.28 -2.18
N GLY A 74 19.18 26.58 -3.22
CA GLY A 74 19.96 25.36 -3.10
C GLY A 74 19.80 24.44 -4.31
N ARG A 75 20.59 23.35 -4.37
CA ARG A 75 20.42 22.33 -5.41
C ARG A 75 19.15 21.52 -5.09
N PRO A 76 18.17 21.41 -6.02
CA PRO A 76 16.97 20.60 -5.82
C PRO A 76 17.34 19.15 -5.46
N ARG A 77 16.64 18.57 -4.50
CA ARG A 77 16.81 17.17 -4.16
C ARG A 77 16.16 16.29 -5.23
N LEU A 78 16.76 15.14 -5.45
CA LEU A 78 16.15 14.09 -6.26
C LEU A 78 15.22 13.26 -5.37
N LEU A 79 14.00 13.12 -5.84
CA LEU A 79 12.94 12.33 -5.21
C LEU A 79 12.63 11.13 -6.09
N TYR A 80 12.30 10.02 -5.48
CA TYR A 80 12.00 8.77 -6.17
C TYR A 80 10.60 8.26 -5.76
N THR A 81 9.84 7.84 -6.76
CA THR A 81 8.51 7.24 -6.56
C THR A 81 8.38 5.98 -7.42
N ALA A 82 7.58 5.02 -6.97
CA ALA A 82 7.33 3.82 -7.76
C ALA A 82 6.45 4.13 -8.98
N THR A 83 6.85 3.62 -10.15
CA THR A 83 6.05 3.70 -11.37
C THR A 83 5.06 2.54 -11.49
N VAL A 84 5.37 1.42 -10.82
CA VAL A 84 4.52 0.22 -10.79
C VAL A 84 3.72 0.22 -9.51
N ARG A 85 2.41 0.24 -9.62
CA ARG A 85 1.54 -0.01 -8.46
C ARG A 85 1.70 -1.48 -8.04
N PRO A 86 1.67 -1.79 -6.73
CA PRO A 86 1.65 -3.16 -6.27
C PRO A 86 0.51 -3.91 -6.98
N ASP A 87 0.81 -5.07 -7.58
CA ASP A 87 -0.20 -5.92 -8.18
C ASP A 87 -1.18 -6.40 -7.10
N PRO A 88 -2.47 -6.01 -7.17
CA PRO A 88 -3.47 -6.38 -6.18
C PRO A 88 -3.73 -7.89 -6.16
N TYR A 89 -3.61 -8.57 -7.30
CA TYR A 89 -3.79 -10.02 -7.40
C TYR A 89 -2.63 -10.78 -6.76
N ALA A 90 -1.39 -10.36 -6.96
CA ALA A 90 -0.23 -10.94 -6.28
C ALA A 90 -0.33 -10.77 -4.76
N ARG A 91 -0.84 -9.64 -4.28
CA ARG A 91 -1.12 -9.41 -2.86
C ARG A 91 -2.21 -10.35 -2.34
N LEU A 92 -3.34 -10.45 -3.07
CA LEU A 92 -4.43 -11.36 -2.72
C LEU A 92 -3.95 -12.81 -2.65
N ALA A 93 -3.18 -13.27 -3.63
CA ALA A 93 -2.63 -14.63 -3.66
C ALA A 93 -1.79 -14.93 -2.41
N ARG A 94 -0.93 -13.99 -1.97
CA ARG A 94 -0.14 -14.14 -0.74
C ARG A 94 -1.03 -14.24 0.51
N LEU A 95 -2.11 -13.47 0.58
CA LEU A 95 -3.07 -13.51 1.69
C LEU A 95 -3.83 -14.84 1.73
N LEU A 96 -4.27 -15.34 0.58
CA LEU A 96 -4.95 -16.64 0.48
C LEU A 96 -4.01 -17.80 0.86
N LEU A 97 -2.76 -17.76 0.40
CA LEU A 97 -1.75 -18.75 0.80
C LEU A 97 -1.46 -18.69 2.30
N ALA A 98 -1.42 -17.50 2.88
CA ALA A 98 -1.24 -17.32 4.33
C ALA A 98 -2.43 -17.90 5.11
N ALA A 99 -3.66 -17.60 4.68
CA ALA A 99 -4.88 -18.17 5.27
C ALA A 99 -4.87 -19.71 5.22
N ARG A 100 -4.55 -20.27 4.05
CA ARG A 100 -4.46 -21.73 3.87
C ARG A 100 -3.41 -22.37 4.77
N ARG A 101 -2.19 -21.80 4.83
CA ARG A 101 -1.08 -22.35 5.65
C ARG A 101 -1.36 -22.29 7.14
N THR A 102 -2.08 -21.29 7.60
CA THR A 102 -2.35 -21.07 9.03
C THR A 102 -3.68 -21.63 9.50
N GLY A 103 -4.57 -22.03 8.58
CA GLY A 103 -5.94 -22.43 8.91
C GLY A 103 -6.82 -21.30 9.43
N LEU A 104 -6.35 -20.06 9.36
CA LEU A 104 -7.10 -18.90 9.83
C LEU A 104 -8.16 -18.49 8.81
N SER A 105 -9.29 -17.98 9.31
CA SER A 105 -10.32 -17.41 8.42
C SER A 105 -9.78 -16.21 7.65
N PRO A 106 -10.35 -15.85 6.48
CA PRO A 106 -9.93 -14.73 5.66
C PRO A 106 -9.85 -13.42 6.47
N ARG A 107 -10.88 -13.12 7.27
CA ARG A 107 -10.91 -11.90 8.10
C ARG A 107 -9.79 -11.87 9.15
N VAL A 108 -9.52 -12.99 9.81
CA VAL A 108 -8.43 -13.07 10.82
C VAL A 108 -7.07 -12.92 10.15
N THR A 109 -6.87 -13.54 8.98
CA THR A 109 -5.66 -13.39 8.17
C THR A 109 -5.46 -11.92 7.77
N GLY A 110 -6.51 -11.27 7.26
CA GLY A 110 -6.49 -9.84 6.95
C GLY A 110 -6.11 -8.99 8.16
N ARG A 111 -6.71 -9.25 9.32
CA ARG A 111 -6.42 -8.50 10.56
C ARG A 111 -4.96 -8.65 11.00
N ARG A 112 -4.41 -9.84 10.92
CA ARG A 112 -2.99 -10.07 11.23
C ARG A 112 -2.07 -9.32 10.26
N THR A 113 -2.40 -9.35 8.98
CA THR A 113 -1.64 -8.64 7.95
C THR A 113 -1.75 -7.12 8.11
N GLY A 114 -2.93 -6.57 8.41
CA GLY A 114 -3.12 -5.13 8.65
C GLY A 114 -2.26 -4.61 9.80
N ARG A 115 -2.13 -5.39 10.89
CA ARG A 115 -1.20 -5.06 11.98
C ARG A 115 0.26 -5.07 11.53
N ALA A 116 0.66 -6.05 10.72
CA ALA A 116 2.02 -6.13 10.19
C ALA A 116 2.33 -4.97 9.24
N VAL A 117 1.35 -4.55 8.43
CA VAL A 117 1.48 -3.36 7.57
C VAL A 117 1.68 -2.10 8.41
N ALA A 118 0.88 -1.90 9.46
CA ALA A 118 1.04 -0.74 10.34
C ALA A 118 2.44 -0.69 10.97
N ALA A 119 2.96 -1.84 11.42
CA ALA A 119 4.30 -1.92 12.00
C ALA A 119 5.42 -1.68 10.97
N SER A 120 5.21 -2.03 9.69
CA SER A 120 6.22 -1.87 8.64
C SER A 120 6.25 -0.47 8.01
N VAL A 121 5.12 0.24 8.02
CA VAL A 121 4.99 1.57 7.41
C VAL A 121 5.30 2.70 8.41
N GLY A 122 5.21 2.42 9.72
CA GLY A 122 5.55 3.41 10.75
C GLY A 122 4.52 4.54 10.83
N PHE A 123 3.25 4.23 11.11
CA PHE A 123 2.18 5.23 11.28
C PHE A 123 2.20 5.93 12.65
N GLU A 124 3.36 6.06 13.29
CA GLU A 124 3.47 6.75 14.57
C GLU A 124 3.07 8.23 14.43
N GLY A 125 2.06 8.65 15.18
CA GLY A 125 1.55 10.02 15.15
C GLY A 125 0.66 10.37 13.94
N VAL A 126 0.36 9.41 13.06
CA VAL A 126 -0.54 9.61 11.92
C VAL A 126 -1.99 9.42 12.38
N ASP A 127 -2.92 10.26 11.91
CA ASP A 127 -4.34 10.07 12.14
C ASP A 127 -4.81 8.72 11.58
N ALA A 128 -5.64 8.01 12.33
CA ALA A 128 -6.09 6.67 11.97
C ALA A 128 -6.83 6.61 10.62
N LEU A 129 -7.61 7.65 10.30
CA LEU A 129 -8.30 7.74 9.01
C LEU A 129 -7.33 8.05 7.87
N ASP A 130 -6.30 8.87 8.11
CA ASP A 130 -5.25 9.15 7.13
C ASP A 130 -4.48 7.87 6.81
N ALA A 131 -4.13 7.08 7.83
CA ALA A 131 -3.46 5.80 7.66
C ALA A 131 -4.32 4.80 6.87
N LEU A 132 -5.62 4.70 7.17
CA LEU A 132 -6.53 3.81 6.47
C LEU A 132 -6.73 4.22 5.01
N GLU A 133 -6.90 5.52 4.74
CA GLU A 133 -7.05 6.06 3.40
C GLU A 133 -5.80 5.84 2.55
N ALA A 134 -4.63 6.13 3.11
CA ALA A 134 -3.34 5.89 2.45
C ALA A 134 -3.14 4.41 2.13
N ASP A 135 -3.47 3.50 3.05
CA ASP A 135 -3.37 2.05 2.79
C ASP A 135 -4.35 1.60 1.71
N ALA A 136 -5.58 2.05 1.73
CA ALA A 136 -6.57 1.73 0.70
C ALA A 136 -6.11 2.23 -0.69
N ALA A 137 -5.58 3.44 -0.77
CA ALA A 137 -5.04 4.01 -2.02
C ALA A 137 -3.85 3.19 -2.54
N ARG A 138 -2.92 2.77 -1.66
CA ARG A 138 -1.80 1.88 -2.03
C ARG A 138 -2.26 0.54 -2.57
N GLN A 139 -3.39 0.04 -2.10
CA GLN A 139 -3.99 -1.22 -2.59
C GLN A 139 -4.70 -1.08 -3.94
N GLY A 140 -4.84 0.13 -4.47
CA GLY A 140 -5.51 0.42 -5.75
C GLY A 140 -6.99 0.76 -5.64
N PHE A 141 -7.54 0.85 -4.43
CA PHE A 141 -8.84 1.46 -4.22
C PHE A 141 -8.73 2.98 -4.41
N SER A 142 -9.83 3.62 -4.80
CA SER A 142 -9.93 5.09 -4.83
C SER A 142 -10.73 5.52 -3.60
N PRO A 143 -10.09 5.71 -2.44
CA PRO A 143 -10.79 6.03 -1.21
C PRO A 143 -11.25 7.48 -1.20
N ARG A 144 -12.40 7.72 -0.58
CA ARG A 144 -12.96 9.05 -0.38
C ARG A 144 -13.72 9.09 0.94
N ARG A 145 -13.48 10.12 1.76
CA ARG A 145 -14.18 10.29 3.04
C ARG A 145 -15.55 10.90 2.86
N VAL A 146 -16.52 10.37 3.59
CA VAL A 146 -17.88 10.89 3.66
C VAL A 146 -18.29 11.02 5.12
N GLY A 147 -18.82 12.16 5.49
CA GLY A 147 -19.17 12.48 6.87
C GLY A 147 -18.06 13.23 7.62
N ARG A 148 -18.39 13.70 8.82
CA ARG A 148 -17.50 14.44 9.72
C ARG A 148 -17.80 14.05 11.16
N GLY A 149 -16.84 14.28 12.06
CA GLY A 149 -17.00 14.02 13.49
C GLY A 149 -16.58 12.61 13.90
N PRO A 150 -17.24 11.99 14.91
CA PRO A 150 -16.79 10.73 15.50
C PRO A 150 -17.04 9.51 14.62
N ARG A 151 -17.90 9.62 13.60
CA ARG A 151 -18.19 8.57 12.61
C ARG A 151 -17.94 9.10 11.21
N VAL A 152 -17.09 8.39 10.47
CA VAL A 152 -16.71 8.74 9.10
C VAL A 152 -16.77 7.47 8.26
N ASP A 153 -17.36 7.55 7.08
CA ASP A 153 -17.31 6.48 6.09
C ASP A 153 -16.14 6.72 5.13
N LEU A 154 -15.31 5.71 4.93
CA LEU A 154 -14.39 5.64 3.81
C LEU A 154 -15.09 4.89 2.69
N VAL A 155 -15.43 5.61 1.63
CA VAL A 155 -16.04 5.04 0.42
C VAL A 155 -14.94 4.67 -0.55
N LEU A 156 -14.99 3.45 -1.07
CA LEU A 156 -14.02 2.90 -2.02
C LEU A 156 -14.65 2.95 -3.41
N ASP A 157 -14.29 3.96 -4.22
CA ASP A 157 -14.92 4.24 -5.50
C ASP A 157 -14.44 3.29 -6.63
N THR A 158 -13.39 2.49 -6.39
CA THR A 158 -12.92 1.41 -7.28
C THR A 158 -12.63 0.13 -6.49
N CYS A 159 -12.81 -1.03 -7.12
CA CYS A 159 -12.34 -2.30 -6.58
C CYS A 159 -11.24 -2.86 -7.51
N PRO A 160 -9.95 -2.88 -7.08
CA PRO A 160 -8.85 -3.37 -7.90
C PRO A 160 -8.90 -4.89 -8.12
N LEU A 161 -9.79 -5.58 -7.45
CA LEU A 161 -9.98 -7.04 -7.46
C LEU A 161 -11.41 -7.42 -7.90
N ALA A 162 -12.04 -6.59 -8.74
CA ALA A 162 -13.46 -6.74 -9.07
C ALA A 162 -13.81 -8.15 -9.54
N ASP A 163 -13.01 -8.75 -10.43
CA ASP A 163 -13.30 -10.06 -11.01
C ASP A 163 -13.34 -11.15 -9.92
N VAL A 164 -12.28 -11.29 -9.13
CA VAL A 164 -12.22 -12.32 -8.07
C VAL A 164 -13.14 -12.01 -6.89
N ALA A 165 -13.41 -10.73 -6.63
CA ALA A 165 -14.36 -10.33 -5.60
C ALA A 165 -15.81 -10.62 -6.01
N ALA A 166 -16.12 -10.64 -7.30
CA ALA A 166 -17.42 -11.05 -7.82
C ALA A 166 -17.61 -12.57 -7.73
N GLU A 167 -16.53 -13.37 -7.90
CA GLU A 167 -16.56 -14.82 -7.77
C GLU A 167 -16.73 -15.28 -6.32
N ASP A 168 -15.97 -14.69 -5.37
CA ASP A 168 -16.04 -15.01 -3.94
C ASP A 168 -15.94 -13.75 -3.07
N PRO A 169 -17.03 -12.97 -2.97
CA PRO A 169 -17.04 -11.77 -2.14
C PRO A 169 -16.87 -12.09 -0.65
N ALA A 170 -17.32 -13.27 -0.20
CA ALA A 170 -17.21 -13.66 1.20
C ALA A 170 -15.74 -13.78 1.64
N THR A 171 -14.87 -14.33 0.79
CA THR A 171 -13.44 -14.44 1.07
C THR A 171 -12.70 -13.13 0.85
N VAL A 172 -12.86 -12.52 -0.33
CA VAL A 172 -12.09 -11.34 -0.73
C VAL A 172 -12.45 -10.12 0.14
N CYS A 173 -13.73 -9.84 0.34
CA CYS A 173 -14.16 -8.72 1.16
C CYS A 173 -13.87 -8.93 2.66
N ALA A 174 -13.94 -10.18 3.15
CA ALA A 174 -13.55 -10.47 4.53
C ALA A 174 -12.05 -10.24 4.79
N LEU A 175 -11.18 -10.56 3.83
CA LEU A 175 -9.75 -10.23 3.90
C LEU A 175 -9.53 -8.71 4.01
N HIS A 176 -10.18 -7.91 3.16
CA HIS A 176 -10.05 -6.45 3.16
C HIS A 176 -10.62 -5.82 4.43
N ARG A 177 -11.78 -6.27 4.89
CA ARG A 177 -12.31 -5.86 6.19
C ARG A 177 -11.32 -6.13 7.32
N GLY A 178 -10.74 -7.33 7.32
CA GLY A 178 -9.72 -7.70 8.31
C GLY A 178 -8.48 -6.80 8.24
N LEU A 179 -8.00 -6.46 7.03
CA LEU A 179 -6.88 -5.54 6.84
C LEU A 179 -7.16 -4.18 7.48
N ALA A 180 -8.32 -3.58 7.20
CA ALA A 180 -8.72 -2.31 7.79
C ALA A 180 -8.81 -2.39 9.33
N GLU A 181 -9.45 -3.45 9.87
CA GLU A 181 -9.53 -3.69 11.31
C GLU A 181 -8.16 -3.83 11.97
N GLY A 182 -7.25 -4.57 11.33
CA GLY A 182 -5.91 -4.81 11.82
C GLY A 182 -5.03 -3.57 11.82
N LEU A 183 -5.11 -2.79 10.75
CA LEU A 183 -4.41 -1.51 10.62
C LEU A 183 -4.86 -0.54 11.72
N LEU A 184 -6.16 -0.28 11.83
CA LEU A 184 -6.70 0.64 12.84
C LEU A 184 -6.41 0.18 14.27
N ALA A 185 -6.45 -1.13 14.53
CA ALA A 185 -6.10 -1.68 15.84
C ALA A 185 -4.63 -1.47 16.22
N ALA A 186 -3.73 -1.33 15.25
CA ALA A 186 -2.31 -1.08 15.49
C ALA A 186 -1.99 0.42 15.56
N VAL A 187 -2.62 1.24 14.72
CA VAL A 187 -2.46 2.70 14.72
C VAL A 187 -3.13 3.32 15.96
N GLY A 188 -4.26 2.78 16.38
CA GLY A 188 -5.06 3.33 17.46
C GLY A 188 -5.98 4.48 17.01
N GLY A 189 -6.71 5.06 17.94
CA GLY A 189 -7.56 6.26 17.71
C GLY A 189 -8.84 6.03 16.88
N ALA A 190 -9.07 4.85 16.31
CA ALA A 190 -10.30 4.50 15.60
C ALA A 190 -10.53 2.99 15.47
N THR A 191 -11.77 2.62 15.17
CA THR A 191 -12.17 1.22 14.92
C THR A 191 -13.10 1.12 13.72
N VAL A 192 -13.08 -0.02 13.02
CA VAL A 192 -14.06 -0.34 11.99
C VAL A 192 -15.37 -0.74 12.68
N GLU A 193 -16.43 0.04 12.48
CA GLU A 193 -17.76 -0.22 13.00
C GLU A 193 -18.59 -1.02 12.02
N THR A 194 -18.61 -0.61 10.76
CA THR A 194 -19.37 -1.26 9.70
C THR A 194 -18.49 -1.52 8.47
N PHE A 195 -18.86 -2.51 7.71
CA PHE A 195 -18.26 -2.79 6.41
C PHE A 195 -19.37 -3.23 5.45
N VAL A 196 -19.65 -2.41 4.46
CA VAL A 196 -20.68 -2.68 3.46
C VAL A 196 -19.98 -2.96 2.12
N ALA A 197 -20.04 -4.21 1.69
CA ALA A 197 -19.59 -4.61 0.36
C ALA A 197 -20.74 -4.43 -0.63
N ASN A 198 -20.47 -3.72 -1.71
CA ASN A 198 -21.37 -3.56 -2.84
C ASN A 198 -20.91 -4.44 -4.01
N ASP A 199 -21.61 -4.36 -5.13
CA ASP A 199 -21.18 -4.99 -6.39
C ASP A 199 -19.74 -4.52 -6.73
N PRO A 200 -18.77 -5.42 -6.86
CA PRO A 200 -17.38 -5.05 -7.08
C PRO A 200 -17.13 -4.25 -8.37
N TYR A 201 -17.93 -4.50 -9.41
CA TYR A 201 -17.82 -3.77 -10.68
C TYR A 201 -18.38 -2.35 -10.61
N ARG A 202 -19.33 -2.11 -9.71
CA ARG A 202 -19.88 -0.78 -9.45
C ARG A 202 -19.16 -0.06 -8.34
N ALA A 203 -18.43 -0.80 -7.52
CA ALA A 203 -17.70 -0.32 -6.35
C ALA A 203 -18.57 0.49 -5.36
N GLY A 204 -18.00 1.51 -4.70
CA GLY A 204 -18.73 2.28 -3.68
C GLY A 204 -18.90 1.52 -2.36
N CYS A 205 -18.07 0.49 -2.12
CA CYS A 205 -18.01 -0.19 -0.83
C CYS A 205 -17.69 0.81 0.29
N ARG A 206 -18.23 0.58 1.50
CA ARG A 206 -18.07 1.51 2.63
C ARG A 206 -17.42 0.85 3.82
N VAL A 207 -16.42 1.49 4.36
CA VAL A 207 -15.81 1.16 5.65
C VAL A 207 -16.22 2.25 6.65
N GLY A 208 -17.19 1.95 7.48
CA GLY A 208 -17.63 2.85 8.54
C GLY A 208 -16.66 2.80 9.72
N VAL A 209 -16.07 3.93 10.03
CA VAL A 209 -15.03 4.08 11.06
C VAL A 209 -15.56 4.95 12.18
N ARG A 210 -15.37 4.50 13.41
CA ARG A 210 -15.62 5.28 14.63
C ARG A 210 -14.29 5.71 15.23
N ARG A 211 -14.12 7.00 15.45
CA ARG A 211 -13.00 7.53 16.26
C ARG A 211 -13.19 7.15 17.72
N THR A 212 -12.12 6.68 18.34
CA THR A 212 -12.06 6.44 19.79
C THR A 212 -11.26 7.57 20.42
N THR A 213 -11.86 8.24 21.37
CA THR A 213 -11.19 9.24 22.22
C THR A 213 -10.18 8.60 23.14
#